data_d74e12bc087f4c5000815a8cc4f2fc49
#
_entry.id   d74e12bc087f4c5000815a8cc4f2fc49
#
_cell.length_a   1.000
_cell.length_b   1.000
_cell.length_c   1.000
_cell.angle_alpha   90.00
_cell.angle_beta   90.00
_cell.angle_gamma   90.00
#
_symmetry.space_group_name_H-M   'P 1'
#
loop_
_entity.id
_entity.type
_entity.pdbx_description
1 polymer ?
#
loop_
_entity_poly.entity_id
_entity_poly.type
_entity_poly.pdbx_seq_one_letter_code
_entity_poly.pdbx_strand_id
1 'polypeptide(L)'
;EDSIGVFEVPTSPVEGPMPILGEAHHSGPVILVWDAVKRETRHPEHGHNVVYHEFAHKLDMLDDSADGTPPLTTPEEYQRWIEVCSKEYLELCDKVEHGKPTFFDSYAATNESEFFAVVTEHFFCKPENMKRHHPKLYRVLQDFYRQDPAKKVIPNPLP
;
A
#
# COMPACT_ATOMS: atom_id res chain seq x y z
N GLU A 1 28.99 15.78 7.04
CA GLU A 1 27.99 15.61 8.16
C GLU A 1 26.63 15.96 7.58
N ASP A 2 26.01 14.97 6.95
CA ASP A 2 24.72 15.14 6.30
C ASP A 2 23.64 14.75 7.29
N SER A 3 22.85 15.76 7.66
CA SER A 3 21.71 15.65 8.55
C SER A 3 20.65 14.74 7.94
N ILE A 4 20.35 13.65 8.64
CA ILE A 4 19.20 12.79 8.38
C ILE A 4 17.94 13.66 8.55
N GLY A 5 17.26 13.93 7.43
CA GLY A 5 16.05 14.72 7.44
C GLY A 5 14.96 14.00 8.24
N VAL A 6 14.50 14.63 9.30
CA VAL A 6 13.31 14.22 10.03
C VAL A 6 12.13 14.89 9.35
N PHE A 7 11.28 14.13 8.66
CA PHE A 7 10.04 14.64 8.13
C PHE A 7 9.03 14.82 9.26
N GLU A 8 8.60 16.05 9.48
CA GLU A 8 7.46 16.35 10.35
C GLU A 8 6.15 16.09 9.57
N VAL A 9 5.44 15.05 9.97
CA VAL A 9 4.08 14.79 9.51
C VAL A 9 3.13 15.74 10.25
N PRO A 10 2.12 16.37 9.59
CA PRO A 10 1.14 17.23 10.26
C PRO A 10 0.38 16.43 11.33
N THR A 11 0.49 16.86 12.55
CA THR A 11 -0.01 16.21 13.76
C THR A 11 -1.53 16.33 13.90
N SER A 12 -2.25 15.22 13.84
CA SER A 12 -3.32 14.91 14.77
C SER A 12 -2.78 14.01 15.88
N PRO A 13 -3.30 14.03 17.10
CA PRO A 13 -2.54 13.90 18.32
C PRO A 13 -2.07 12.48 18.64
N VAL A 14 -0.90 12.11 18.12
CA VAL A 14 -0.03 11.09 18.71
C VAL A 14 1.34 11.75 18.88
N GLU A 15 1.64 12.14 20.11
CA GLU A 15 2.90 12.78 20.47
C GLU A 15 4.06 11.81 20.27
N GLY A 16 4.93 12.12 19.31
CA GLY A 16 6.24 11.48 19.09
C GLY A 16 6.55 11.30 17.60
N PRO A 17 7.82 11.42 17.18
CA PRO A 17 8.20 11.12 15.81
C PRO A 17 7.91 9.64 15.50
N MET A 18 7.04 9.38 14.53
CA MET A 18 6.87 8.00 14.04
C MET A 18 8.20 7.54 13.44
N PRO A 19 8.70 6.36 13.82
CA PRO A 19 9.93 5.84 13.23
C PRO A 19 9.69 5.59 11.74
N ILE A 20 10.52 6.20 10.89
CA ILE A 20 10.53 5.91 9.44
C ILE A 20 11.02 4.48 9.28
N LEU A 21 10.15 3.59 8.79
CA LEU A 21 10.45 2.17 8.57
C LEU A 21 11.02 1.92 7.17
N GLY A 22 10.75 2.83 6.23
CA GLY A 22 11.25 2.84 4.87
C GLY A 22 11.09 4.20 4.24
N GLU A 23 11.67 4.43 3.09
CA GLU A 23 11.54 5.64 2.28
C GLU A 23 11.85 5.34 0.81
N ALA A 24 10.96 5.75 -0.08
CA ALA A 24 11.13 5.66 -1.52
C ALA A 24 11.38 7.05 -2.10
N HIS A 25 12.53 7.25 -2.74
CA HIS A 25 12.84 8.49 -3.42
C HIS A 25 12.46 8.41 -4.90
N HIS A 26 11.91 9.49 -5.46
CA HIS A 26 11.47 9.58 -6.86
C HIS A 26 12.54 9.08 -7.85
N SER A 27 13.74 9.63 -7.81
CA SER A 27 14.87 9.25 -8.67
C SER A 27 16.00 8.57 -7.93
N GLY A 28 15.73 8.04 -6.73
CA GLY A 28 16.74 7.50 -5.83
C GLY A 28 16.49 6.05 -5.41
N PRO A 29 17.27 5.57 -4.46
CA PRO A 29 17.10 4.24 -3.89
C PRO A 29 15.82 4.11 -3.07
N VAL A 30 15.40 2.87 -2.82
CA VAL A 30 14.50 2.53 -1.73
C VAL A 30 15.33 2.23 -0.49
N ILE A 31 15.04 2.93 0.59
CA ILE A 31 15.70 2.72 1.89
C ILE A 31 14.75 1.94 2.78
N LEU A 32 15.24 0.87 3.40
CA LEU A 32 14.44 0.00 4.27
C LEU A 32 15.14 -0.18 5.61
N VAL A 33 14.39 -0.09 6.70
CA VAL A 33 14.89 -0.45 8.02
C VAL A 33 14.86 -1.98 8.16
N TRP A 34 16.02 -2.61 8.20
CA TRP A 34 16.16 -4.07 8.16
C TRP A 34 15.40 -4.80 9.29
N ASP A 35 15.32 -4.22 10.47
CA ASP A 35 14.57 -4.81 11.58
C ASP A 35 13.05 -4.77 11.35
N ALA A 36 12.54 -3.73 10.66
CA ALA A 36 11.16 -3.69 10.21
C ALA A 36 10.88 -4.79 9.18
N VAL A 37 11.73 -4.92 8.17
CA VAL A 37 11.63 -5.99 7.15
C VAL A 37 11.56 -7.36 7.81
N LYS A 38 12.49 -7.66 8.73
CA LYS A 38 12.52 -8.96 9.43
C LYS A 38 11.26 -9.21 10.27
N ARG A 39 10.78 -8.18 10.98
CA ARG A 39 9.60 -8.30 11.85
C ARG A 39 8.35 -8.57 11.02
N GLU A 40 8.13 -7.78 9.98
CA GLU A 40 6.91 -7.82 9.18
C GLU A 40 6.85 -9.06 8.28
N THR A 41 7.99 -9.51 7.75
CA THR A 41 8.07 -10.77 6.99
C THR A 41 7.72 -11.99 7.83
N ARG A 42 7.91 -11.93 9.16
CA ARG A 42 7.54 -13.03 10.07
C ARG A 42 6.04 -13.06 10.41
N HIS A 43 5.35 -11.94 10.20
CA HIS A 43 3.95 -11.75 10.57
C HIS A 43 3.11 -11.19 9.41
N PRO A 44 3.07 -11.88 8.25
CA PRO A 44 2.29 -11.41 7.09
C PRO A 44 0.79 -11.32 7.38
N GLU A 45 0.32 -12.07 8.38
CA GLU A 45 -1.07 -12.03 8.86
C GLU A 45 -1.51 -10.67 9.40
N HIS A 46 -0.58 -9.79 9.77
CA HIS A 46 -0.89 -8.42 10.18
C HIS A 46 -1.23 -7.51 9.00
N GLY A 47 -0.82 -7.87 7.78
CA GLY A 47 -1.09 -7.11 6.56
C GLY A 47 -0.13 -5.95 6.33
N HIS A 48 0.93 -5.84 7.13
CA HIS A 48 1.99 -4.83 6.97
C HIS A 48 3.23 -5.45 6.37
N ASN A 49 3.80 -4.76 5.38
CA ASN A 49 5.07 -5.14 4.78
C ASN A 49 5.73 -3.91 4.15
N VAL A 50 6.70 -3.35 4.84
CA VAL A 50 7.42 -2.14 4.42
C VAL A 50 8.04 -2.29 3.02
N VAL A 51 8.44 -3.48 2.62
CA VAL A 51 9.00 -3.71 1.28
C VAL A 51 7.94 -3.46 0.21
N TYR A 52 6.76 -4.06 0.34
CA TYR A 52 5.65 -3.81 -0.60
C TYR A 52 5.21 -2.35 -0.59
N HIS A 53 5.17 -1.74 0.59
CA HIS A 53 4.82 -0.34 0.77
C HIS A 53 5.73 0.59 -0.05
N GLU A 54 7.03 0.52 0.18
CA GLU A 54 8.00 1.40 -0.49
C GLU A 54 8.10 1.12 -1.99
N PHE A 55 7.96 -0.15 -2.40
CA PHE A 55 7.92 -0.47 -3.83
C PHE A 55 6.61 0.00 -4.50
N ALA A 56 5.49 0.04 -3.79
CA ALA A 56 4.26 0.65 -4.31
C ALA A 56 4.46 2.15 -4.59
N HIS A 57 5.10 2.89 -3.66
CA HIS A 57 5.48 4.28 -3.93
C HIS A 57 6.39 4.43 -5.16
N LYS A 58 7.35 3.52 -5.35
CA LYS A 58 8.18 3.54 -6.57
C LYS A 58 7.37 3.33 -7.84
N LEU A 59 6.36 2.46 -7.80
CA LEU A 59 5.47 2.26 -8.95
C LEU A 59 4.59 3.47 -9.21
N ASP A 60 4.08 4.11 -8.16
CA ASP A 60 3.27 5.32 -8.22
C ASP A 60 4.06 6.48 -8.87
N MET A 61 5.33 6.60 -8.53
CA MET A 61 6.22 7.67 -9.02
C MET A 61 6.77 7.46 -10.44
N LEU A 62 6.43 6.38 -11.14
CA LEU A 62 7.03 6.08 -12.46
C LEU A 62 6.62 7.05 -13.58
N ASP A 63 5.53 7.78 -13.41
CA ASP A 63 5.04 8.80 -14.35
C ASP A 63 5.26 10.24 -13.87
N ASP A 64 6.19 10.42 -12.92
CA ASP A 64 6.54 11.69 -12.29
C ASP A 64 5.43 12.27 -11.39
N SER A 65 4.40 11.50 -11.06
CA SER A 65 3.40 11.84 -10.04
C SER A 65 3.50 10.90 -8.82
N ALA A 66 2.84 11.25 -7.74
CA ALA A 66 2.68 10.42 -6.55
C ALA A 66 1.25 10.66 -6.05
N ASP A 67 0.28 10.22 -6.85
CA ASP A 67 -1.14 10.48 -6.67
C ASP A 67 -1.97 9.20 -6.42
N GLY A 68 -1.28 8.07 -6.17
CA GLY A 68 -1.91 6.78 -5.96
C GLY A 68 -2.38 6.09 -7.25
N THR A 69 -1.94 6.58 -8.41
CA THR A 69 -2.30 6.03 -9.72
C THR A 69 -1.04 5.62 -10.47
N PRO A 70 -0.58 4.37 -10.34
CA PRO A 70 0.60 3.93 -11.07
C PRO A 70 0.35 3.92 -12.58
N PRO A 71 1.40 3.92 -13.43
CA PRO A 71 1.23 3.92 -14.88
C PRO A 71 0.40 2.74 -15.36
N LEU A 72 -0.74 3.01 -15.97
CA LEU A 72 -1.66 2.05 -16.53
C LEU A 72 -1.53 2.02 -18.06
N THR A 73 -1.83 0.87 -18.67
CA THR A 73 -1.53 0.64 -20.08
C THR A 73 -2.60 1.21 -21.01
N THR A 74 -3.87 1.19 -20.58
CA THR A 74 -5.00 1.58 -21.43
C THR A 74 -5.91 2.61 -20.74
N PRO A 75 -6.63 3.44 -21.51
CA PRO A 75 -7.64 4.35 -20.95
C PRO A 75 -8.72 3.64 -20.14
N GLU A 76 -9.08 2.43 -20.52
CA GLU A 76 -10.10 1.62 -19.83
C GLU A 76 -9.60 1.12 -18.47
N GLU A 77 -8.31 0.75 -18.37
CA GLU A 77 -7.67 0.41 -17.09
C GLU A 77 -7.65 1.64 -16.18
N TYR A 78 -7.25 2.80 -16.72
CA TYR A 78 -7.21 4.06 -16.00
C TYR A 78 -8.59 4.46 -15.46
N GLN A 79 -9.63 4.40 -16.31
CA GLN A 79 -10.99 4.72 -15.93
C GLN A 79 -11.49 3.82 -14.79
N ARG A 80 -11.23 2.51 -14.90
CA ARG A 80 -11.60 1.54 -13.87
C ARG A 80 -10.84 1.76 -12.57
N TRP A 81 -9.55 2.09 -12.66
CA TRP A 81 -8.72 2.40 -11.51
C TRP A 81 -9.31 3.57 -10.73
N ILE A 82 -9.52 4.71 -11.39
CA ILE A 82 -10.09 5.90 -10.78
C ILE A 82 -11.45 5.60 -10.14
N GLU A 83 -12.36 4.94 -10.87
CA GLU A 83 -13.69 4.63 -10.37
C GLU A 83 -13.65 3.78 -9.08
N VAL A 84 -12.84 2.74 -9.06
CA VAL A 84 -12.78 1.81 -7.93
C VAL A 84 -11.96 2.38 -6.78
N CYS A 85 -10.75 2.87 -7.05
CA CYS A 85 -9.85 3.34 -6.00
C CYS A 85 -10.36 4.61 -5.33
N SER A 86 -10.90 5.58 -6.10
CA SER A 86 -11.47 6.79 -5.50
C SER A 86 -12.67 6.48 -4.60
N LYS A 87 -13.53 5.56 -5.01
CA LYS A 87 -14.66 5.15 -4.17
C LYS A 87 -14.19 4.52 -2.86
N GLU A 88 -13.28 3.54 -2.92
CA GLU A 88 -12.75 2.84 -1.75
C GLU A 88 -11.99 3.78 -0.82
N TYR A 89 -11.22 4.72 -1.37
CA TYR A 89 -10.50 5.73 -0.62
C TYR A 89 -11.45 6.68 0.12
N LEU A 90 -12.45 7.22 -0.56
CA LEU A 90 -13.44 8.13 0.05
C LEU A 90 -14.26 7.43 1.13
N GLU A 91 -14.65 6.16 0.93
CA GLU A 91 -15.33 5.36 1.95
C GLU A 91 -14.43 5.10 3.18
N LEU A 92 -13.12 4.91 2.97
CA LEU A 92 -12.14 4.77 4.05
C LEU A 92 -12.03 6.09 4.82
N CYS A 93 -11.86 7.22 4.15
CA CYS A 93 -11.77 8.54 4.76
C CYS A 93 -13.02 8.85 5.62
N ASP A 94 -14.22 8.59 5.10
CA ASP A 94 -15.48 8.76 5.86
C ASP A 94 -15.50 7.91 7.13
N LYS A 95 -15.08 6.66 7.05
CA LYS A 95 -15.02 5.78 8.21
C LYS A 95 -14.01 6.25 9.26
N VAL A 96 -12.83 6.68 8.82
CA VAL A 96 -11.78 7.19 9.71
C VAL A 96 -12.25 8.46 10.39
N GLU A 97 -12.82 9.40 9.66
CA GLU A 97 -13.36 10.67 10.20
C GLU A 97 -14.44 10.43 11.27
N HIS A 98 -15.27 9.41 11.10
CA HIS A 98 -16.33 9.07 12.04
C HIS A 98 -15.93 8.00 13.09
N GLY A 99 -14.65 7.66 13.20
CA GLY A 99 -14.15 6.68 14.16
C GLY A 99 -14.74 5.26 13.99
N LYS A 100 -15.17 4.91 12.77
CA LYS A 100 -15.72 3.58 12.46
C LYS A 100 -14.60 2.56 12.21
N PRO A 101 -14.85 1.28 12.50
CA PRO A 101 -13.89 0.24 12.15
C PRO A 101 -13.59 0.19 10.65
N THR A 102 -12.31 0.04 10.31
CA THR A 102 -11.82 -0.04 8.94
C THR A 102 -11.13 -1.38 8.67
N PHE A 103 -11.16 -1.83 7.42
CA PHE A 103 -10.43 -3.01 7.00
C PHE A 103 -8.93 -2.70 6.81
N PHE A 104 -8.63 -1.56 6.22
CA PHE A 104 -7.27 -1.05 6.08
C PHE A 104 -6.90 -0.20 7.29
N ASP A 105 -5.59 -0.08 7.54
CA ASP A 105 -5.08 0.85 8.53
C ASP A 105 -5.52 2.29 8.21
N SER A 106 -5.82 3.09 9.25
CA SER A 106 -6.21 4.49 9.10
C SER A 106 -5.16 5.34 8.40
N TYR A 107 -3.91 4.92 8.43
CA TYR A 107 -2.81 5.55 7.70
C TYR A 107 -3.08 5.65 6.20
N ALA A 108 -3.79 4.67 5.62
CA ALA A 108 -4.22 4.69 4.23
C ALA A 108 -5.18 5.85 3.87
N ALA A 109 -5.78 6.52 4.87
CA ALA A 109 -6.61 7.71 4.65
C ALA A 109 -5.81 9.02 4.63
N THR A 110 -4.47 8.97 4.77
CA THR A 110 -3.61 10.16 4.78
C THR A 110 -3.61 10.87 3.41
N ASN A 111 -3.45 10.13 2.34
CA ASN A 111 -3.54 10.57 0.95
C ASN A 111 -3.66 9.36 0.01
N GLU A 112 -3.88 9.60 -1.27
CA GLU A 112 -4.10 8.56 -2.28
C GLU A 112 -2.86 7.69 -2.51
N SER A 113 -1.66 8.24 -2.41
CA SER A 113 -0.40 7.49 -2.53
C SER A 113 -0.23 6.49 -1.37
N GLU A 114 -0.51 6.90 -0.13
CA GLU A 114 -0.50 6.01 1.03
C GLU A 114 -1.61 4.96 0.95
N PHE A 115 -2.79 5.35 0.45
CA PHE A 115 -3.85 4.38 0.16
C PHE A 115 -3.37 3.28 -0.77
N PHE A 116 -2.74 3.64 -1.91
CA PHE A 116 -2.21 2.67 -2.85
C PHE A 116 -1.14 1.78 -2.22
N ALA A 117 -0.24 2.33 -1.41
CA ALA A 117 0.79 1.56 -0.73
C ALA A 117 0.18 0.54 0.25
N VAL A 118 -0.73 0.96 1.13
CA VAL A 118 -1.39 0.08 2.12
C VAL A 118 -2.26 -0.99 1.46
N VAL A 119 -3.02 -0.66 0.42
CA VAL A 119 -3.83 -1.68 -0.28
C VAL A 119 -2.94 -2.68 -1.04
N THR A 120 -1.75 -2.27 -1.49
CA THR A 120 -0.75 -3.15 -2.07
C THR A 120 -0.21 -4.14 -1.03
N GLU A 121 0.11 -3.67 0.18
CA GLU A 121 0.50 -4.55 1.27
C GLU A 121 -0.57 -5.62 1.53
N HIS A 122 -1.84 -5.23 1.66
CA HIS A 122 -2.95 -6.15 1.90
C HIS A 122 -3.19 -7.12 0.75
N PHE A 123 -3.01 -6.66 -0.49
CA PHE A 123 -3.14 -7.50 -1.68
C PHE A 123 -2.17 -8.69 -1.65
N PHE A 124 -0.93 -8.47 -1.22
CA PHE A 124 0.07 -9.52 -1.14
C PHE A 124 0.06 -10.28 0.19
N CYS A 125 -0.19 -9.60 1.32
CA CYS A 125 -0.12 -10.22 2.65
C CYS A 125 -1.43 -10.88 3.10
N LYS A 126 -2.58 -10.33 2.69
CA LYS A 126 -3.93 -10.82 3.06
C LYS A 126 -4.86 -11.00 1.85
N PRO A 127 -4.41 -11.69 0.80
CA PRO A 127 -5.12 -11.72 -0.48
C PRO A 127 -6.54 -12.30 -0.38
N GLU A 128 -6.75 -13.38 0.36
CA GLU A 128 -8.06 -14.01 0.52
C GLU A 128 -9.05 -13.08 1.26
N ASN A 129 -8.57 -12.40 2.30
CA ASN A 129 -9.38 -11.46 3.07
C ASN A 129 -9.75 -10.23 2.22
N MET A 130 -8.77 -9.67 1.52
CA MET A 130 -9.00 -8.53 0.65
C MET A 130 -9.98 -8.88 -0.49
N LYS A 131 -9.81 -10.03 -1.13
CA LYS A 131 -10.71 -10.51 -2.17
C LYS A 131 -12.15 -10.68 -1.69
N ARG A 132 -12.33 -11.09 -0.43
CA ARG A 132 -13.65 -11.28 0.18
C ARG A 132 -14.33 -9.96 0.52
N HIS A 133 -13.60 -9.01 1.10
CA HIS A 133 -14.16 -7.76 1.62
C HIS A 133 -14.17 -6.62 0.60
N HIS A 134 -13.19 -6.58 -0.30
CA HIS A 134 -12.98 -5.56 -1.31
C HIS A 134 -12.75 -6.18 -2.71
N PRO A 135 -13.72 -6.96 -3.23
CA PRO A 135 -13.51 -7.75 -4.46
C PRO A 135 -13.20 -6.91 -5.70
N LYS A 136 -13.78 -5.71 -5.81
CA LYS A 136 -13.53 -4.81 -6.95
C LYS A 136 -12.11 -4.23 -6.88
N LEU A 137 -11.68 -3.77 -5.71
CA LEU A 137 -10.33 -3.26 -5.48
C LEU A 137 -9.29 -4.37 -5.69
N TYR A 138 -9.54 -5.57 -5.15
CA TYR A 138 -8.70 -6.73 -5.38
C TYR A 138 -8.53 -7.01 -6.89
N ARG A 139 -9.61 -6.94 -7.67
CA ARG A 139 -9.57 -7.19 -9.12
C ARG A 139 -8.75 -6.15 -9.87
N VAL A 140 -8.86 -4.88 -9.52
CA VAL A 140 -8.08 -3.80 -10.12
C VAL A 140 -6.58 -4.02 -9.87
N LEU A 141 -6.19 -4.38 -8.64
CA LEU A 141 -4.80 -4.70 -8.32
C LEU A 141 -4.33 -6.00 -9.00
N GLN A 142 -5.19 -7.02 -9.09
CA GLN A 142 -4.90 -8.25 -9.81
C GLN A 142 -4.57 -7.99 -11.28
N ASP A 143 -5.36 -7.13 -11.92
CA ASP A 143 -5.16 -6.76 -13.33
C ASP A 143 -3.86 -5.94 -13.49
N PHE A 144 -3.59 -4.99 -12.57
CA PHE A 144 -2.37 -4.18 -12.57
C PHE A 144 -1.11 -5.03 -12.35
N TYR A 145 -1.06 -5.80 -11.26
CA TYR A 145 0.10 -6.63 -10.93
C TYR A 145 0.21 -7.90 -11.80
N ARG A 146 -0.84 -8.24 -12.56
CA ARG A 146 -0.94 -9.49 -13.34
C ARG A 146 -0.69 -10.73 -12.48
N GLN A 147 -1.15 -10.70 -11.24
CA GLN A 147 -1.00 -11.75 -10.25
C GLN A 147 -2.30 -11.98 -9.50
N ASP A 148 -2.55 -13.21 -9.04
CA ASP A 148 -3.68 -13.56 -8.18
C ASP A 148 -3.15 -14.24 -6.90
N PRO A 149 -2.67 -13.49 -5.90
CA PRO A 149 -2.09 -14.06 -4.69
C PRO A 149 -3.07 -14.91 -3.87
N ALA A 150 -4.39 -14.71 -4.04
CA ALA A 150 -5.41 -15.54 -3.40
C ALA A 150 -5.51 -16.94 -4.00
N LYS A 151 -4.95 -17.20 -5.18
CA LYS A 151 -4.81 -18.55 -5.69
C LYS A 151 -3.65 -19.21 -4.95
N LYS A 152 -3.95 -20.20 -4.12
CA LYS A 152 -2.93 -21.02 -3.46
C LYS A 152 -2.06 -21.68 -4.54
N VAL A 153 -0.84 -21.19 -4.69
CA VAL A 153 0.19 -21.97 -5.38
C VAL A 153 0.53 -23.11 -4.43
N ILE A 154 0.07 -24.33 -4.74
CA ILE A 154 0.55 -25.52 -4.06
C ILE A 154 2.05 -25.58 -4.37
N PRO A 155 2.97 -25.42 -3.39
CA PRO A 155 4.38 -25.57 -3.66
C PRO A 155 4.59 -27.00 -4.18
N ASN A 156 5.15 -27.11 -5.39
CA ASN A 156 5.60 -28.41 -5.84
C ASN A 156 6.61 -28.91 -4.79
N PRO A 157 6.42 -30.09 -4.16
CA PRO A 157 7.40 -30.59 -3.24
C PRO A 157 8.73 -30.68 -3.99
N LEU A 158 9.74 -29.96 -3.49
CA LEU A 158 11.09 -30.06 -4.02
C LEU A 158 11.52 -31.53 -4.02
N PRO A 159 12.17 -31.99 -5.07
CA PRO A 159 12.61 -33.38 -5.18
C PRO A 159 13.63 -33.75 -4.11
#